data_ccec7077b9bbb00010764d10f4f80433
#
_entry.id   ccec7077b9bbb00010764d10f4f80433
#
_cell.length_a   1.000
_cell.length_b   1.000
_cell.length_c   1.000
_cell.angle_alpha   90.00
_cell.angle_beta   90.00
_cell.angle_gamma   90.00
#
_symmetry.space_group_name_H-M   'P 1'
#
loop_
_entity.id
_entity.type
_entity.pdbx_description
1 polymer ?
#
loop_
_entity_poly.entity_id
_entity_poly.type
_entity_poly.pdbx_seq_one_letter_code
_entity_poly.pdbx_strand_id
1 'polypeptide(L)'
;DAKPLAEVEHIIFACDAGMGSSAMGASVLRNKINKAGLPIKVTNTSISQLPQNAELIITHRDLTERAKEQVPTAEHRSVDNFLNAGYYDQLVHEIETARNKIS
;
A
#
# COMPACT_ATOMS: atom_id res chain seq x y z
N ASP A 1 1.97 15.04 7.76
CA ASP A 1 2.59 14.75 6.48
C ASP A 1 2.89 13.27 6.32
N ALA A 2 2.86 12.81 5.07
CA ALA A 2 3.07 11.40 4.79
C ALA A 2 4.51 10.98 5.08
N LYS A 3 4.67 9.74 5.56
CA LYS A 3 5.99 9.18 5.84
C LYS A 3 6.73 8.93 4.52
N PRO A 4 8.03 9.21 4.43
CA PRO A 4 8.80 8.90 3.21
C PRO A 4 8.79 7.39 2.92
N LEU A 5 8.85 7.01 1.66
CA LEU A 5 8.85 5.60 1.27
C LEU A 5 9.97 4.82 1.95
N ALA A 6 11.12 5.45 2.19
CA ALA A 6 12.25 4.78 2.85
C ALA A 6 11.93 4.35 4.27
N GLU A 7 10.96 4.98 4.91
CA GLU A 7 10.62 4.70 6.31
C GLU A 7 9.34 3.91 6.48
N VAL A 8 8.67 3.56 5.38
CA VAL A 8 7.41 2.79 5.45
C VAL A 8 7.70 1.38 5.93
N GLU A 9 6.97 0.94 6.95
CA GLU A 9 7.08 -0.41 7.49
C GLU A 9 5.77 -1.19 7.40
N HIS A 10 4.69 -0.52 6.97
CA HIS A 10 3.38 -1.15 6.88
C HIS A 10 2.61 -0.57 5.69
N ILE A 11 2.18 -1.45 4.82
CA ILE A 11 1.35 -1.10 3.66
C ILE A 11 -0.02 -1.70 3.86
N ILE A 12 -1.07 -0.89 3.69
CA ILE A 12 -2.45 -1.33 3.88
C ILE A 12 -3.20 -1.22 2.56
N PHE A 13 -3.80 -2.32 2.12
CA PHE A 13 -4.75 -2.30 1.02
C PHE A 13 -6.13 -2.01 1.59
N ALA A 14 -6.81 -1.02 1.05
CA ALA A 14 -8.13 -0.65 1.53
C ALA A 14 -9.15 -0.78 0.40
N CYS A 15 -10.32 -1.30 0.72
CA CYS A 15 -11.41 -1.40 -0.23
C CYS A 15 -12.73 -1.08 0.47
N ASP A 16 -13.79 -1.04 -0.33
CA ASP A 16 -15.14 -0.88 0.21
C ASP A 16 -15.57 -2.21 0.84
N ALA A 17 -16.83 -2.44 1.03
CA ALA A 17 -17.30 -3.71 1.59
C ALA A 17 -16.90 -4.89 0.68
N GLY A 18 -16.64 -6.06 1.22
CA GLY A 18 -16.34 -7.25 0.45
C GLY A 18 -14.92 -7.26 -0.08
N MET A 19 -13.98 -7.65 0.65
CA MET A 19 -12.56 -7.42 0.49
C MET A 19 -11.77 -8.39 -0.39
N GLY A 20 -12.43 -9.12 -1.29
CA GLY A 20 -11.76 -10.13 -2.09
C GLY A 20 -10.61 -9.60 -2.94
N SER A 21 -10.85 -8.53 -3.70
CA SER A 21 -9.85 -7.99 -4.62
C SER A 21 -8.66 -7.40 -3.87
N SER A 22 -8.92 -6.68 -2.79
CA SER A 22 -7.83 -6.08 -2.01
C SER A 22 -6.99 -7.14 -1.33
N ALA A 23 -7.60 -8.23 -0.88
CA ALA A 23 -6.88 -9.33 -0.27
C ALA A 23 -5.94 -10.00 -1.27
N MET A 24 -6.40 -10.16 -2.53
CA MET A 24 -5.56 -10.72 -3.59
C MET A 24 -4.37 -9.80 -3.89
N GLY A 25 -4.62 -8.50 -4.00
CA GLY A 25 -3.55 -7.54 -4.21
C GLY A 25 -2.52 -7.55 -3.08
N ALA A 26 -3.01 -7.62 -1.85
CA ALA A 26 -2.13 -7.69 -0.68
C ALA A 26 -1.24 -8.92 -0.73
N SER A 27 -1.80 -10.07 -1.15
CA SER A 27 -1.01 -11.31 -1.28
C SER A 27 0.09 -11.17 -2.32
N VAL A 28 -0.25 -10.59 -3.48
CA VAL A 28 0.74 -10.42 -4.55
C VAL A 28 1.87 -9.52 -4.07
N LEU A 29 1.55 -8.39 -3.48
CA LEU A 29 2.57 -7.46 -3.01
C LEU A 29 3.40 -8.07 -1.87
N ARG A 30 2.74 -8.78 -0.96
CA ARG A 30 3.44 -9.42 0.16
C ARG A 30 4.50 -10.39 -0.34
N ASN A 31 4.17 -11.19 -1.36
CA ASN A 31 5.15 -12.10 -1.95
C ASN A 31 6.34 -11.36 -2.54
N LYS A 32 6.10 -10.25 -3.23
CA LYS A 32 7.17 -9.47 -3.84
C LYS A 32 8.07 -8.81 -2.78
N ILE A 33 7.47 -8.33 -1.71
CA ILE A 33 8.20 -7.72 -0.61
C ILE A 33 9.06 -8.78 0.10
N ASN A 34 8.52 -9.97 0.31
CA ASN A 34 9.26 -11.06 0.92
C ASN A 34 10.46 -11.47 0.05
N LYS A 35 10.27 -11.54 -1.26
CA LYS A 35 11.35 -11.89 -2.18
C LYS A 35 12.43 -10.82 -2.21
N ALA A 36 12.05 -9.57 -2.02
CA ALA A 36 13.00 -8.46 -1.98
C ALA A 36 13.72 -8.33 -0.64
N GLY A 37 13.27 -9.09 0.36
CA GLY A 37 13.89 -9.05 1.69
C GLY A 37 13.57 -7.78 2.46
N LEU A 38 12.48 -7.10 2.13
CA LEU A 38 12.10 -5.85 2.81
C LEU A 38 11.31 -6.15 4.08
N PRO A 39 11.60 -5.47 5.18
CA PRO A 39 10.89 -5.68 6.46
C PRO A 39 9.58 -4.88 6.51
N ILE A 40 8.70 -5.14 5.57
CA ILE A 40 7.44 -4.41 5.45
C ILE A 40 6.27 -5.37 5.60
N LYS A 41 5.33 -4.99 6.45
CA LYS A 41 4.10 -5.74 6.67
C LYS A 41 3.05 -5.28 5.67
N VAL A 42 2.30 -6.22 5.09
CA VAL A 42 1.23 -5.91 4.14
C VAL A 42 -0.07 -6.51 4.66
N THR A 43 -1.08 -5.68 4.84
CA THR A 43 -2.39 -6.11 5.33
C THR A 43 -3.49 -5.51 4.47
N ASN A 44 -4.74 -5.91 4.72
CA ASN A 44 -5.89 -5.33 4.03
C ASN A 44 -7.03 -5.08 5.02
N THR A 45 -7.85 -4.07 4.71
CA THR A 45 -8.97 -3.70 5.57
C THR A 45 -10.00 -2.91 4.76
N SER A 46 -11.13 -2.58 5.36
CA SER A 46 -12.08 -1.67 4.72
C SER A 46 -11.65 -0.23 4.97
N ILE A 47 -12.11 0.67 4.08
CA ILE A 47 -11.75 2.09 4.22
C ILE A 47 -12.20 2.64 5.56
N SER A 48 -13.39 2.27 6.02
CA SER A 48 -13.93 2.78 7.27
C SER A 48 -13.13 2.35 8.50
N GLN A 49 -12.31 1.32 8.37
CA GLN A 49 -11.51 0.80 9.48
C GLN A 49 -10.04 1.14 9.38
N LEU A 50 -9.66 2.00 8.46
CA LEU A 50 -8.26 2.43 8.32
C LEU A 50 -7.79 3.12 9.60
N PRO A 51 -6.64 2.71 10.14
CA PRO A 51 -6.08 3.40 11.30
C PRO A 51 -5.54 4.77 10.93
N GLN A 52 -5.64 5.72 11.84
CA GLN A 52 -5.18 7.08 11.59
C GLN A 52 -3.66 7.19 11.48
N ASN A 53 -2.95 6.20 11.98
CA ASN A 53 -1.49 6.16 11.87
C ASN A 53 -1.00 5.35 10.66
N ALA A 54 -1.88 5.04 9.71
CA ALA A 54 -1.50 4.32 8.51
C ALA A 54 -0.42 5.09 7.75
N GLU A 55 0.53 4.37 7.18
CA GLU A 55 1.67 4.97 6.51
C GLU A 55 1.49 5.04 5.00
N LEU A 56 1.21 3.90 4.37
CA LEU A 56 1.00 3.82 2.93
C LEU A 56 -0.27 3.01 2.68
N ILE A 57 -1.21 3.60 1.95
CA ILE A 57 -2.49 2.98 1.68
C ILE A 57 -2.65 2.82 0.17
N ILE A 58 -3.01 1.62 -0.27
CA ILE A 58 -3.26 1.33 -1.67
C ILE A 58 -4.75 1.04 -1.87
N THR A 59 -5.37 1.75 -2.79
CA THR A 59 -6.80 1.60 -3.08
C THR A 59 -7.03 1.50 -4.58
N HIS A 60 -8.18 0.96 -4.96
CA HIS A 60 -8.64 1.10 -6.33
C HIS A 60 -8.85 2.60 -6.60
N ARG A 61 -8.58 3.04 -7.82
CA ARG A 61 -8.64 4.47 -8.17
C ARG A 61 -9.97 5.12 -7.81
N ASP A 62 -11.08 4.35 -7.88
CA ASP A 62 -12.41 4.88 -7.58
C ASP A 62 -12.62 5.15 -6.10
N LEU A 63 -11.77 4.59 -5.25
CA LEU A 63 -11.89 4.69 -3.80
C LEU A 63 -10.80 5.55 -3.16
N THR A 64 -9.82 5.99 -3.94
CA THR A 64 -8.67 6.71 -3.39
C THR A 64 -9.06 7.98 -2.66
N GLU A 65 -10.00 8.74 -3.21
CA GLU A 65 -10.44 9.98 -2.56
C GLU A 65 -11.10 9.70 -1.21
N ARG A 66 -11.88 8.64 -1.11
CA ARG A 66 -12.51 8.25 0.16
C ARG A 66 -11.45 7.88 1.20
N ALA A 67 -10.42 7.17 0.78
CA ALA A 67 -9.33 6.83 1.70
C ALA A 67 -8.57 8.08 2.15
N LYS A 68 -8.36 9.03 1.26
CA LYS A 68 -7.71 10.29 1.61
C LYS A 68 -8.52 11.07 2.63
N GLU A 69 -9.83 11.07 2.52
CA GLU A 69 -10.69 11.73 3.49
C GLU A 69 -10.60 11.04 4.86
N GLN A 70 -10.49 9.73 4.85
CA GLN A 70 -10.43 8.97 6.10
C GLN A 70 -9.08 9.14 6.81
N VAL A 71 -7.96 9.11 6.04
CA VAL A 71 -6.62 9.24 6.62
C VAL A 71 -5.80 10.21 5.74
N PRO A 72 -5.99 11.51 5.93
CA PRO A 72 -5.29 12.49 5.07
C PRO A 72 -3.79 12.55 5.27
N THR A 73 -3.27 12.00 6.36
CA THR A 73 -1.83 12.08 6.65
C THR A 73 -1.02 10.92 6.07
N ALA A 74 -1.69 9.93 5.46
CA ALA A 74 -0.99 8.78 4.87
C ALA A 74 -0.57 9.09 3.44
N GLU A 75 0.40 8.33 2.93
CA GLU A 75 0.69 8.31 1.50
C GLU A 75 -0.36 7.44 0.82
N HIS A 76 -0.99 7.94 -0.24
CA HIS A 76 -2.04 7.22 -0.94
C HIS A 76 -1.61 6.87 -2.35
N ARG A 77 -1.80 5.61 -2.73
CA ARG A 77 -1.52 5.13 -4.08
C ARG A 77 -2.77 4.49 -4.67
N SER A 78 -2.99 4.75 -5.95
CA SER A 78 -4.16 4.23 -6.68
C SER A 78 -3.74 3.15 -7.64
N VAL A 79 -4.58 2.11 -7.78
CA VAL A 79 -4.38 1.10 -8.81
C VAL A 79 -5.68 0.93 -9.60
N ASP A 80 -5.56 0.63 -10.88
CA ASP A 80 -6.71 0.32 -11.71
C ASP A 80 -7.21 -1.09 -11.47
N ASN A 81 -6.30 -1.98 -11.09
CA ASN A 81 -6.60 -3.39 -10.89
C ASN A 81 -5.66 -3.92 -9.81
N PHE A 82 -6.23 -4.50 -8.76
CA PHE A 82 -5.43 -5.05 -7.66
C PHE A 82 -4.53 -6.21 -8.09
N LEU A 83 -4.78 -6.81 -9.25
CA LEU A 83 -3.95 -7.90 -9.75
C LEU A 83 -2.82 -7.42 -10.68
N ASN A 84 -2.59 -6.12 -10.78
CA ASN A 84 -1.55 -5.57 -11.63
C ASN A 84 -0.17 -5.78 -11.01
N ALA A 85 0.44 -6.93 -11.29
CA ALA A 85 1.74 -7.29 -10.74
C ALA A 85 2.84 -6.30 -11.13
N GLY A 86 2.77 -5.74 -12.34
CA GLY A 86 3.76 -4.76 -12.80
C GLY A 86 3.78 -3.51 -11.95
N TYR A 87 2.61 -3.06 -11.49
CA TYR A 87 2.54 -1.91 -10.60
C TYR A 87 3.26 -2.20 -9.28
N TYR A 88 3.06 -3.38 -8.74
CA TYR A 88 3.68 -3.75 -7.46
C TYR A 88 5.20 -3.94 -7.60
N ASP A 89 5.64 -4.45 -8.74
CA ASP A 89 7.09 -4.53 -9.02
C ASP A 89 7.71 -3.13 -8.99
N GLN A 90 7.03 -2.18 -9.61
CA GLN A 90 7.51 -0.80 -9.64
C GLN A 90 7.52 -0.19 -8.24
N LEU A 91 6.47 -0.44 -7.46
CA LEU A 91 6.39 0.09 -6.09
C LEU A 91 7.51 -0.46 -5.22
N VAL A 92 7.79 -1.77 -5.32
CA VAL A 92 8.89 -2.38 -4.58
C VAL A 92 10.21 -1.75 -4.98
N HIS A 93 10.40 -1.52 -6.28
CA HIS A 93 11.62 -0.87 -6.78
C HIS A 93 11.75 0.55 -6.23
N GLU A 94 10.67 1.31 -6.17
CA GLU A 94 10.69 2.66 -5.60
C GLU A 94 11.11 2.62 -4.13
N ILE A 95 10.57 1.66 -3.37
CA ILE A 95 10.90 1.52 -1.96
C ILE A 95 12.38 1.16 -1.78
N GLU A 96 12.86 0.21 -2.56
CA GLU A 96 14.28 -0.20 -2.49
C GLU A 96 15.20 0.96 -2.81
N THR A 97 14.86 1.71 -3.86
CA THR A 97 15.66 2.86 -4.26
C THR A 97 15.68 3.92 -3.17
N ALA A 98 14.54 4.19 -2.55
CA ALA A 98 14.46 5.17 -1.47
C ALA A 98 15.28 4.74 -0.27
N ARG A 99 15.23 3.46 0.10
CA ARG A 99 16.02 2.94 1.23
C ARG A 99 17.52 3.02 0.95
N ASN A 100 17.92 2.73 -0.29
CA ASN A 100 19.33 2.77 -0.66
C ASN A 100 19.89 4.18 -0.61
N LYS A 101 19.09 5.19 -0.87
CA LYS A 101 19.53 6.58 -0.82
C LYS A 101 19.85 7.05 0.60
N ILE A 102 19.23 6.44 1.58
CA ILE A 102 19.39 6.85 2.98
C ILE A 102 20.56 6.13 3.64
N SER A 103 20.83 4.92 3.20
CA SER A 103 21.87 4.09 3.82
C SER A 103 23.31 4.41 3.34
#